data_0427c82f88f05e29cb12858d83b64be5
#
_entry.id   0427c82f88f05e29cb12858d83b64be5
#
_cell.length_a   1.000
_cell.length_b   1.000
_cell.length_c   1.000
_cell.angle_alpha   90.00
_cell.angle_beta   90.00
_cell.angle_gamma   90.00
#
_symmetry.space_group_name_H-M   'P 1'
#
loop_
_entity.id
_entity.type
_entity.pdbx_description
1 polymer ?
#
loop_
_entity_poly.entity_id
_entity_poly.type
_entity_poly.pdbx_seq_one_letter_code
_entity_poly.pdbx_strand_id
1 'polypeptide(L)' 'MFSQSVASALREAISAGEFQPGERLSEVKAAERFNCSRNTLRESFTRLAAERIVERIPNRGVFLAMPDADYI' A
#
# COMPACT_ATOMS: atom_id res chain seq x y z
N MET A 1 -23.93 0.04 -4.61
CA MET A 1 -23.34 0.26 -4.50
C MET A 1 -22.23 0.62 -5.00
N PHE A 2 -21.52 0.90 -4.72
CA PHE A 2 -20.39 1.24 -5.29
C PHE A 2 -19.28 0.44 -4.80
N SER A 3 -18.28 0.23 -5.55
CA SER A 3 -17.19 -0.52 -5.08
C SER A 3 -16.19 0.39 -4.44
N GLN A 4 -15.60 -0.12 -3.40
CA GLN A 4 -14.52 0.54 -2.74
C GLN A 4 -13.29 0.48 -3.64
N SER A 5 -12.54 1.55 -3.71
CA SER A 5 -11.34 1.52 -4.52
C SER A 5 -10.29 0.66 -3.82
N VAL A 6 -9.37 0.14 -4.62
CA VAL A 6 -8.30 -0.67 -4.07
C VAL A 6 -7.44 0.16 -3.12
N ALA A 7 -7.21 1.42 -3.46
CA ALA A 7 -6.44 2.29 -2.57
C ALA A 7 -7.11 2.43 -1.22
N SER A 8 -8.44 2.58 -1.19
CA SER A 8 -9.16 2.66 0.06
C SER A 8 -9.07 1.37 0.85
N ALA A 9 -9.20 0.24 0.16
CA ALA A 9 -9.11 -1.05 0.83
C ALA A 9 -7.73 -1.27 1.44
N LEU A 10 -6.69 -0.89 0.71
CA LEU A 10 -5.33 -0.97 1.22
C LEU A 10 -5.15 -0.08 2.44
N ARG A 11 -5.66 1.14 2.35
CA ARG A 11 -5.53 2.08 3.45
C ARG A 11 -6.19 1.54 4.70
N GLU A 12 -7.35 0.92 4.54
CA GLU A 12 -8.05 0.34 5.68
C GLU A 12 -7.27 -0.84 6.28
N ALA A 13 -6.71 -1.68 5.41
CA ALA A 13 -5.94 -2.81 5.90
C ALA A 13 -4.72 -2.34 6.68
N ILE A 14 -4.07 -1.29 6.20
CA ILE A 14 -2.92 -0.74 6.87
C ILE A 14 -3.33 -0.14 8.22
N SER A 15 -4.44 0.58 8.24
CA SER A 15 -4.94 1.16 9.48
C SER A 15 -5.32 0.10 10.49
N ALA A 16 -5.77 -1.04 10.01
CA ALA A 16 -6.15 -2.13 10.89
C ALA A 16 -4.95 -2.88 11.46
N GLY A 17 -3.74 -2.52 11.04
CA GLY A 17 -2.56 -3.14 11.59
C GLY A 17 -2.17 -4.44 10.92
N GLU A 18 -2.65 -4.69 9.71
CA GLU A 18 -2.33 -5.93 9.03
C GLU A 18 -0.90 -5.96 8.51
N PHE A 19 -0.29 -4.81 8.40
CA PHE A 19 1.09 -4.70 7.94
C PHE A 19 1.90 -3.96 8.98
N GLN A 20 3.17 -4.28 9.07
CA GLN A 20 4.04 -3.63 10.04
C GLN A 20 4.83 -2.52 9.36
N PRO A 21 5.20 -1.49 10.11
CA PRO A 21 6.01 -0.42 9.53
C PRO A 21 7.28 -1.00 8.92
N GLY A 22 7.58 -0.56 7.71
CA GLY A 22 8.75 -1.06 7.01
C GLY A 22 8.56 -2.36 6.29
N GLU A 23 7.41 -2.99 6.44
CA GLU A 23 7.15 -4.26 5.79
C GLU A 23 7.00 -4.09 4.29
N ARG A 24 7.56 -5.02 3.53
CA ARG A 24 7.42 -4.99 2.08
C ARG A 24 6.05 -5.49 1.68
N LEU A 25 5.41 -4.73 0.80
CA LEU A 25 4.08 -5.09 0.32
C LEU A 25 4.21 -5.79 -1.02
N SER A 26 3.85 -7.07 -1.06
CA SER A 26 3.96 -7.85 -2.28
C SER A 26 2.87 -7.47 -3.26
N GLU A 27 3.28 -7.10 -4.46
CA GLU A 27 2.35 -6.75 -5.52
C GLU A 27 1.47 -7.94 -5.89
N VAL A 28 2.08 -9.10 -6.01
CA VAL A 28 1.34 -10.28 -6.41
C VAL A 28 0.31 -10.67 -5.35
N LYS A 29 0.75 -10.71 -4.10
CA LYS A 29 -0.17 -11.10 -3.03
C LYS A 29 -1.29 -10.09 -2.85
N ALA A 30 -0.96 -8.81 -2.95
CA ALA A 30 -1.97 -7.78 -2.78
C ALA A 30 -2.97 -7.80 -3.91
N ALA A 31 -2.51 -8.02 -5.14
CA ALA A 31 -3.43 -8.10 -6.26
C ALA A 31 -4.39 -9.27 -6.09
N GLU A 32 -3.90 -10.38 -5.59
CA GLU A 32 -4.76 -11.53 -5.33
C GLU A 32 -5.75 -11.23 -4.23
N ARG A 33 -5.26 -10.64 -3.16
CA ARG A 33 -6.12 -10.37 -2.01
C ARG A 33 -7.25 -9.42 -2.35
N PHE A 34 -6.95 -8.37 -3.10
CA PHE A 34 -7.95 -7.37 -3.43
C PHE A 34 -8.64 -7.65 -4.77
N ASN A 35 -8.32 -8.78 -5.37
CA ASN A 35 -8.97 -9.23 -6.60
C ASN A 35 -8.94 -8.15 -7.67
N CYS A 36 -7.76 -7.64 -7.94
CA CYS A 36 -7.60 -6.59 -8.94
C CYS A 36 -6.39 -6.90 -9.81
N SER A 37 -6.27 -6.18 -10.90
CA SER A 37 -5.13 -6.35 -11.78
C SER A 37 -3.91 -5.72 -11.14
N ARG A 38 -2.73 -6.15 -11.59
CA ARG A 38 -1.50 -5.57 -11.07
C ARG A 38 -1.38 -4.10 -11.44
N ASN A 39 -1.93 -3.75 -12.58
CA ASN A 39 -1.89 -2.36 -12.99
C ASN A 39 -2.71 -1.48 -12.06
N THR A 40 -3.91 -1.96 -11.70
CA THR A 40 -4.75 -1.24 -10.76
C THR A 40 -4.06 -1.13 -9.41
N LEU A 41 -3.40 -2.20 -9.00
CA LEU A 41 -2.70 -2.18 -7.72
C LEU A 41 -1.56 -1.18 -7.73
N ARG A 42 -0.82 -1.11 -8.85
CA ARG A 42 0.27 -0.16 -8.94
C ARG A 42 -0.21 1.28 -8.86
N GLU A 43 -1.36 1.54 -9.48
CA GLU A 43 -1.94 2.87 -9.38
C GLU A 43 -2.31 3.18 -7.94
N SER A 44 -2.82 2.18 -7.23
CA SER A 44 -3.16 2.36 -5.82
C SER A 44 -1.91 2.64 -5.00
N PHE A 45 -0.83 1.91 -5.26
CA PHE A 45 0.43 2.16 -4.57
C PHE A 45 0.93 3.58 -4.85
N THR A 46 0.81 4.03 -6.09
CA THR A 46 1.24 5.38 -6.43
C THR A 46 0.45 6.41 -5.62
N ARG A 47 -0.85 6.18 -5.50
CA ARG A 47 -1.69 7.09 -4.74
C ARG A 47 -1.30 7.09 -3.26
N LEU A 48 -1.08 5.92 -2.68
CA LEU A 48 -0.70 5.85 -1.28
C LEU A 48 0.70 6.40 -1.05
N ALA A 49 1.57 6.29 -2.04
CA ALA A 49 2.90 6.87 -1.92
C ALA A 49 2.82 8.39 -1.89
N ALA A 50 1.91 8.96 -2.67
CA ALA A 50 1.72 10.39 -2.66
C ALA A 50 1.23 10.87 -1.29
N GLU A 51 0.52 10.01 -0.58
CA GLU A 51 0.04 10.32 0.76
C GLU A 51 1.05 9.91 1.84
N ARG A 52 2.18 9.37 1.41
CA ARG A 52 3.26 8.95 2.31
C ARG A 52 2.87 7.80 3.22
N ILE A 53 1.87 7.05 2.82
CA ILE A 53 1.47 5.85 3.54
C ILE A 53 2.40 4.71 3.20
N VAL A 54 2.86 4.66 1.95
CA VAL A 54 3.85 3.66 1.53
C VAL A 54 5.01 4.37 0.85
N GLU A 55 6.12 3.66 0.72
CA GLU A 55 7.32 4.17 0.07
C GLU A 55 7.67 3.27 -1.08
N ARG A 56 7.93 3.86 -2.24
CA ARG A 56 8.37 3.09 -3.40
C ARG A 56 9.86 3.27 -3.55
N ILE A 57 10.58 2.17 -3.41
CA ILE A 57 12.03 2.21 -3.50
C ILE A 57 12.43 1.52 -4.81
N PRO A 58 13.09 2.24 -5.71
CA PRO A 58 13.45 1.68 -7.01
C PRO A 58 14.21 0.37 -6.86
N ASN A 59 13.82 -0.61 -7.66
CA ASN A 59 14.45 -1.92 -7.69
C ASN A 59 14.27 -2.73 -6.42
N ARG A 60 13.52 -2.21 -5.45
CA ARG A 60 13.29 -2.96 -4.21
C ARG A 60 11.84 -3.25 -3.96
N GLY A 61 10.95 -2.35 -4.37
CA GLY A 61 9.53 -2.57 -4.22
C GLY A 61 8.85 -1.49 -3.42
N VAL A 62 7.72 -1.86 -2.86
CA VAL A 62 6.90 -0.94 -2.10
C VAL A 62 6.90 -1.39 -0.65
N PHE A 63 7.11 -0.46 0.25
CA PHE A 63 7.21 -0.74 1.67
C PHE A 63 6.27 0.15 2.44
N LEU A 64 5.76 -0.37 3.55
CA LEU A 64 4.95 0.45 4.42
C LEU A 64 5.84 1.51 5.05
N ALA A 65 5.40 2.76 5.02
CA ALA A 65 6.21 3.85 5.54
C ALA A 65 6.36 3.72 7.05
N MET A 66 7.48 4.24 7.54
CA MET A 66 7.73 4.26 8.96
C MET A 66 7.08 5.49 9.55
N PRO A 67 6.13 5.33 10.46
CA PRO A 67 5.31 6.47 10.86
C PRO A 67 6.05 7.52 11.66
N ASP A 68 7.09 7.15 12.38
CA ASP A 68 7.69 8.14 13.23
C ASP A 68 9.00 8.58 12.74
N ALA A 69 9.24 8.32 11.55
CA ALA A 69 10.53 8.63 11.05
C ALA A 69 10.87 10.04 11.23
N ASP A 70 9.94 10.78 11.44
CA ASP A 70 10.25 12.01 11.56
C ASP A 70 10.09 12.60 12.74
N TYR A 71 9.90 12.79 13.26
CA TYR A 71 9.80 13.46 14.28
C TYR A 71 10.55 13.51 15.12
N ILE A 72 10.89 13.59 15.22
CA ILE A 72 11.50 13.80 16.08
C ILE A 72 12.01 14.44 16.16
#